data_f6d8a01108abbef85412afe23c1ff59d
#
_entry.id   f6d8a01108abbef85412afe23c1ff59d
#
_cell.length_a   1.000
_cell.length_b   1.000
_cell.length_c   1.000
_cell.angle_alpha   90.00
_cell.angle_beta   90.00
_cell.angle_gamma   90.00
#
_symmetry.space_group_name_H-M   'P 1'
#
loop_
_entity.id
_entity.type
_entity.pdbx_description
1 polymer ?
#
loop_
_entity_poly.entity_id
_entity_poly.type
_entity_poly.pdbx_seq_one_letter_code
_entity_poly.pdbx_strand_id
1 'polypeptide(L)'
;MLGILLAVDDGLLQVVPGMDAERAVDGPRMTSVDYRDGLAIAAAPGEGVWVHDDGDWEQRWTGDPSSARVGPDGALWIGTYGAQLHVSRDRGVSWEEMEGLRNVIKHRPISIPAGHDAPYIASVAFPKEGELIGIAGGGGWLTRDGGRNWLQHSDGLDPMIHQLQEHPTQPDRLFATADSGVYRSDDGGFSWVQSLGGLDRFWGGSIAVLPGTPDVLLLTVARRAPGVEGAVFRSPNGGITWTRIMLGEEDEWERIPVVTRLWDSEDTAFASVGDKVWATHDMGKTWIPLATDLPPANAIVAAL
;
A
#
# COMPACT_ATOMS: atom_id res chain seq x y z
N MET A 1 20.37 -5.49 6.70
CA MET A 1 19.00 -6.05 6.78
C MET A 1 18.16 -5.03 7.52
N LEU A 2 17.14 -4.48 6.86
CA LEU A 2 16.33 -3.39 7.42
C LEU A 2 15.27 -3.86 8.43
N GLY A 3 14.86 -5.12 8.42
CA GLY A 3 13.78 -5.58 9.29
C GLY A 3 12.37 -5.21 8.80
N ILE A 4 11.49 -4.82 9.71
CA ILE A 4 10.15 -4.32 9.39
C ILE A 4 10.18 -2.80 9.55
N LEU A 5 9.73 -2.08 8.53
CA LEU A 5 9.63 -0.63 8.55
C LEU A 5 8.18 -0.23 8.81
N LEU A 6 7.98 0.67 9.77
CA LEU A 6 6.69 1.23 10.14
C LEU A 6 6.70 2.74 9.89
N ALA A 7 5.86 3.20 9.00
CA ALA A 7 5.55 4.61 8.84
C ALA A 7 4.60 5.05 9.97
N VAL A 8 5.02 5.99 10.80
CA VAL A 8 4.27 6.44 11.99
C VAL A 8 4.08 7.95 11.99
N ASP A 9 3.30 8.47 12.95
CA ASP A 9 2.94 9.91 12.98
C ASP A 9 4.12 10.83 13.33
N ASP A 10 5.24 10.31 13.82
CA ASP A 10 6.43 11.05 14.21
C ASP A 10 7.73 10.49 13.58
N GLY A 11 7.63 9.81 12.44
CA GLY A 11 8.79 9.32 11.70
C GLY A 11 8.64 7.95 11.06
N LEU A 12 9.79 7.31 10.87
CA LEU A 12 9.92 5.93 10.40
C LEU A 12 10.62 5.09 11.47
N LEU A 13 10.00 4.00 11.87
CA LEU A 13 10.59 3.03 12.79
C LEU A 13 11.08 1.81 12.05
N GLN A 14 12.19 1.26 12.53
CA GLN A 14 12.74 -0.03 12.13
C GLN A 14 12.58 -1.01 13.29
N VAL A 15 11.93 -2.13 13.02
CA VAL A 15 11.72 -3.21 13.99
C VAL A 15 12.46 -4.46 13.50
N VAL A 16 13.46 -4.87 14.28
CA VAL A 16 14.19 -6.11 14.04
C VAL A 16 13.77 -7.13 15.09
N PRO A 17 13.37 -8.37 14.70
CA PRO A 17 12.93 -9.37 15.66
C PRO A 17 13.96 -9.60 16.79
N GLY A 18 13.51 -9.47 18.03
CA GLY A 18 14.35 -9.67 19.22
C GLY A 18 15.23 -8.47 19.62
N MET A 19 15.05 -7.32 18.96
CA MET A 19 15.69 -6.05 19.29
C MET A 19 14.63 -4.99 19.61
N ASP A 20 15.03 -3.96 20.34
CA ASP A 20 14.18 -2.78 20.51
C ASP A 20 13.98 -2.07 19.17
N ALA A 21 12.81 -1.45 18.99
CA ALA A 21 12.55 -0.67 17.79
C ALA A 21 13.45 0.58 17.75
N GLU A 22 14.04 0.82 16.60
CA GLU A 22 14.91 1.98 16.38
C GLU A 22 14.24 2.98 15.43
N ARG A 23 14.54 4.27 15.64
CA ARG A 23 14.06 5.34 14.78
C ARG A 23 14.99 5.51 13.59
N ALA A 24 14.50 5.14 12.41
CA ALA A 24 15.24 5.24 11.15
C ALA A 24 15.19 6.67 10.56
N VAL A 25 14.03 7.35 10.70
CA VAL A 25 13.85 8.78 10.39
C VAL A 25 13.05 9.41 11.51
N ASP A 26 13.52 10.51 12.06
CA ASP A 26 12.86 11.26 13.12
C ASP A 26 12.14 12.49 12.56
N GLY A 27 10.94 12.75 13.04
CA GLY A 27 10.25 14.03 12.87
C GLY A 27 8.95 13.97 12.07
N PRO A 28 8.92 13.87 10.73
CA PRO A 28 7.68 14.07 9.99
C PRO A 28 6.76 12.87 10.04
N ARG A 29 5.45 13.13 10.00
CA ARG A 29 4.46 12.07 9.85
C ARG A 29 4.67 11.32 8.54
N MET A 30 5.04 10.04 8.63
CA MET A 30 5.15 9.16 7.47
C MET A 30 3.82 8.48 7.18
N THR A 31 3.43 8.40 5.91
CA THR A 31 2.15 7.81 5.49
C THR A 31 2.30 6.68 4.50
N SER A 32 3.47 6.54 3.89
CA SER A 32 3.77 5.48 2.93
C SER A 32 5.20 5.00 3.13
N VAL A 33 5.41 3.71 2.98
CA VAL A 33 6.72 3.07 2.95
C VAL A 33 6.67 1.88 2.03
N ASP A 34 7.71 1.68 1.20
CA ASP A 34 7.86 0.52 0.34
C ASP A 34 9.32 0.07 0.28
N TYR A 35 9.52 -1.21 -0.04
CA TYR A 35 10.84 -1.83 -0.11
C TYR A 35 10.86 -2.89 -1.21
N ARG A 36 11.97 -2.91 -1.97
CA ARG A 36 12.27 -3.97 -2.92
C ARG A 36 13.77 -4.06 -3.16
N ASP A 37 14.33 -5.27 -3.09
CA ASP A 37 15.70 -5.59 -3.50
C ASP A 37 16.80 -4.66 -2.92
N GLY A 38 16.72 -4.35 -1.62
CA GLY A 38 17.68 -3.50 -0.92
C GLY A 38 17.37 -2.00 -0.98
N LEU A 39 16.43 -1.58 -1.82
CA LEU A 39 16.01 -0.18 -1.96
C LEU A 39 14.72 0.07 -1.18
N ALA A 40 14.70 1.08 -0.33
CA ALA A 40 13.50 1.49 0.40
C ALA A 40 13.16 2.96 0.15
N ILE A 41 11.87 3.29 0.20
CA ILE A 41 11.34 4.64 0.04
C ILE A 41 10.25 4.88 1.09
N ALA A 42 10.25 6.07 1.71
CA ALA A 42 9.23 6.50 2.65
C ALA A 42 8.77 7.92 2.34
N ALA A 43 7.48 8.19 2.50
CA ALA A 43 6.87 9.47 2.12
C ALA A 43 6.17 10.13 3.32
N ALA A 44 6.40 11.45 3.46
CA ALA A 44 5.78 12.33 4.43
C ALA A 44 5.09 13.50 3.72
N PRO A 45 3.74 13.59 3.78
CA PRO A 45 2.98 14.69 3.20
C PRO A 45 3.47 16.06 3.69
N GLY A 46 3.61 17.01 2.76
CA GLY A 46 4.09 18.36 3.02
C GLY A 46 5.61 18.49 3.19
N GLU A 47 6.34 17.39 3.35
CA GLU A 47 7.78 17.40 3.60
C GLU A 47 8.57 16.81 2.43
N GLY A 48 8.22 15.60 1.99
CA GLY A 48 8.91 14.96 0.88
C GLY A 48 9.11 13.45 1.04
N VAL A 49 10.18 12.96 0.42
CA VAL A 49 10.47 11.53 0.34
C VAL A 49 11.90 11.25 0.79
N TRP A 50 12.04 10.21 1.62
CA TRP A 50 13.30 9.65 2.08
C TRP A 50 13.56 8.32 1.36
N VAL A 51 14.83 8.10 1.01
CA VAL A 51 15.31 6.90 0.33
C VAL A 51 16.45 6.29 1.13
N HIS A 52 16.41 4.97 1.29
CA HIS A 52 17.52 4.17 1.82
C HIS A 52 18.05 3.29 0.68
N ASP A 53 19.37 3.42 0.43
CA ASP A 53 20.10 2.70 -0.60
C ASP A 53 21.51 2.37 -0.07
N ASP A 54 21.66 1.23 0.59
CA ASP A 54 22.91 0.74 1.21
C ASP A 54 23.60 1.69 2.21
N GLY A 55 22.88 2.65 2.78
CA GLY A 55 23.42 3.64 3.72
C GLY A 55 22.39 4.12 4.73
N ASP A 56 22.50 5.38 5.11
CA ASP A 56 21.51 6.06 5.94
C ASP A 56 20.29 6.48 5.10
N TRP A 57 19.18 6.79 5.76
CA TRP A 57 18.03 7.41 5.12
C TRP A 57 18.33 8.84 4.74
N GLU A 58 18.16 9.18 3.47
CA GLU A 58 18.37 10.52 2.94
C GLU A 58 17.08 11.08 2.33
N GLN A 59 16.77 12.34 2.62
CA GLN A 59 15.69 13.05 1.93
C GLN A 59 16.14 13.37 0.51
N ARG A 60 15.52 12.73 -0.50
CA ARG A 60 15.89 12.85 -1.91
C ARG A 60 14.84 13.54 -2.78
N TRP A 61 13.74 13.98 -2.18
CA TRP A 61 12.73 14.78 -2.85
C TRP A 61 11.95 15.62 -1.83
N THR A 62 11.58 16.85 -2.21
CA THR A 62 10.76 17.74 -1.39
C THR A 62 9.46 18.06 -2.09
N GLY A 63 8.35 18.08 -1.36
CA GLY A 63 7.01 18.34 -1.90
C GLY A 63 5.93 17.69 -1.05
N ASP A 64 4.79 17.43 -1.67
CA ASP A 64 3.62 16.88 -0.97
C ASP A 64 3.23 15.48 -1.49
N PRO A 65 4.00 14.43 -1.13
CA PRO A 65 3.72 13.08 -1.58
C PRO A 65 2.48 12.50 -0.88
N SER A 66 1.68 11.76 -1.62
CA SER A 66 0.55 10.98 -1.12
C SER A 66 0.85 9.48 -1.09
N SER A 67 1.76 9.01 -1.94
CA SER A 67 2.20 7.62 -2.01
C SER A 67 3.62 7.51 -2.54
N ALA A 68 4.32 6.43 -2.18
CA ALA A 68 5.65 6.12 -2.68
C ALA A 68 5.80 4.62 -2.92
N ARG A 69 6.45 4.22 -4.03
CA ARG A 69 6.64 2.81 -4.40
C ARG A 69 8.02 2.58 -5.02
N VAL A 70 8.53 1.37 -4.87
CA VAL A 70 9.70 0.84 -5.59
C VAL A 70 9.20 -0.07 -6.71
N GLY A 71 9.50 0.29 -7.95
CA GLY A 71 9.14 -0.50 -9.13
C GLY A 71 9.98 -1.78 -9.28
N PRO A 72 9.54 -2.72 -10.10
CA PRO A 72 10.24 -3.98 -10.32
C PRO A 72 11.60 -3.82 -11.02
N ASP A 73 11.83 -2.69 -11.67
CA ASP A 73 13.08 -2.29 -12.32
C ASP A 73 14.00 -1.44 -11.39
N GLY A 74 13.60 -1.25 -10.12
CA GLY A 74 14.28 -0.40 -9.16
C GLY A 74 14.02 1.10 -9.32
N ALA A 75 13.11 1.50 -10.22
CA ALA A 75 12.66 2.89 -10.29
C ALA A 75 11.82 3.27 -9.07
N LEU A 76 12.00 4.49 -8.58
CA LEU A 76 11.23 5.04 -7.49
C LEU A 76 10.07 5.88 -8.03
N TRP A 77 8.88 5.69 -7.47
CA TRP A 77 7.65 6.33 -7.92
C TRP A 77 7.02 7.11 -6.78
N ILE A 78 6.62 8.35 -7.05
CA ILE A 78 5.94 9.24 -6.09
C ILE A 78 4.62 9.71 -6.69
N GLY A 79 3.51 9.36 -6.04
CA GLY A 79 2.23 10.02 -6.24
C GLY A 79 2.11 11.23 -5.30
N THR A 80 1.45 12.30 -5.76
CA THR A 80 1.30 13.52 -4.95
C THR A 80 -0.16 13.89 -4.74
N TYR A 81 -0.40 14.74 -3.75
CA TYR A 81 -1.60 15.56 -3.70
C TYR A 81 -1.61 16.51 -4.90
N GLY A 82 -2.78 16.70 -5.53
CA GLY A 82 -2.89 17.31 -6.86
C GLY A 82 -2.71 16.32 -8.02
N ALA A 83 -2.55 15.02 -7.71
CA ALA A 83 -2.48 13.90 -8.65
C ALA A 83 -1.38 14.04 -9.71
N GLN A 84 -0.18 14.45 -9.30
CA GLN A 84 1.02 14.38 -10.13
C GLN A 84 1.77 13.07 -9.83
N LEU A 85 2.43 12.52 -10.83
CA LEU A 85 3.24 11.31 -10.73
C LEU A 85 4.69 11.65 -11.11
N HIS A 86 5.62 11.33 -10.22
CA HIS A 86 7.05 11.50 -10.45
C HIS A 86 7.76 10.14 -10.43
N VAL A 87 8.79 10.01 -11.26
CA VAL A 87 9.64 8.81 -11.31
C VAL A 87 11.11 9.21 -11.23
N SER A 88 11.88 8.44 -10.48
CA SER A 88 13.33 8.46 -10.50
C SER A 88 13.85 7.11 -10.96
N ARG A 89 14.78 7.12 -11.92
CA ARG A 89 15.47 5.91 -12.45
C ARG A 89 16.93 5.82 -11.98
N ASP A 90 17.34 6.74 -11.12
CA ASP A 90 18.70 6.88 -10.59
C ASP A 90 18.70 6.91 -9.06
N ARG A 91 17.81 6.13 -8.44
CA ARG A 91 17.68 5.94 -6.99
C ARG A 91 17.40 7.22 -6.22
N GLY A 92 16.64 8.15 -6.80
CA GLY A 92 16.21 9.40 -6.17
C GLY A 92 17.18 10.57 -6.36
N VAL A 93 18.22 10.44 -7.19
CA VAL A 93 19.15 11.56 -7.50
C VAL A 93 18.45 12.60 -8.37
N SER A 94 17.68 12.18 -9.35
CA SER A 94 16.85 13.05 -10.16
C SER A 94 15.43 12.52 -10.33
N TRP A 95 14.48 13.42 -10.57
CA TRP A 95 13.06 13.10 -10.67
C TRP A 95 12.43 13.74 -11.91
N GLU A 96 11.65 12.94 -12.63
CA GLU A 96 10.91 13.35 -13.81
C GLU A 96 9.41 13.29 -13.53
N GLU A 97 8.65 14.34 -13.86
CA GLU A 97 7.19 14.32 -13.80
C GLU A 97 6.61 13.63 -15.05
N MET A 98 5.64 12.74 -14.86
CA MET A 98 4.87 12.10 -15.92
C MET A 98 3.79 13.06 -16.47
N GLU A 99 4.19 14.05 -17.27
CA GLU A 99 3.32 15.15 -17.76
C GLU A 99 2.08 14.65 -18.53
N GLY A 100 2.14 13.48 -19.18
CA GLY A 100 1.01 12.89 -19.88
C GLY A 100 -0.22 12.68 -19.00
N LEU A 101 -0.03 12.35 -17.71
CA LEU A 101 -1.09 12.20 -16.75
C LEU A 101 -1.81 13.54 -16.46
N ARG A 102 -1.07 14.61 -16.30
CA ARG A 102 -1.62 15.96 -16.07
C ARG A 102 -2.60 16.37 -17.16
N ASN A 103 -2.28 16.06 -18.42
CA ASN A 103 -3.14 16.37 -19.57
C ASN A 103 -4.46 15.60 -19.55
N VAL A 104 -4.43 14.36 -19.07
CA VAL A 104 -5.64 13.53 -18.95
C VAL A 104 -6.53 14.02 -17.82
N ILE A 105 -5.96 14.25 -16.62
CA ILE A 105 -6.69 14.67 -15.43
C ILE A 105 -7.39 16.01 -15.65
N LYS A 106 -6.73 16.95 -16.33
CA LYS A 106 -7.30 18.29 -16.62
C LYS A 106 -8.63 18.25 -17.38
N HIS A 107 -8.89 17.18 -18.12
CA HIS A 107 -10.09 17.07 -18.98
C HIS A 107 -11.10 16.04 -18.47
N ARG A 108 -10.93 15.50 -17.27
CA ARG A 108 -11.81 14.49 -16.68
C ARG A 108 -12.37 14.97 -15.33
N PRO A 109 -13.65 14.74 -15.07
CA PRO A 109 -14.21 15.00 -13.75
C PRO A 109 -13.62 13.99 -12.76
N ILE A 110 -12.86 14.47 -11.77
CA ILE A 110 -12.35 13.71 -10.65
C ILE A 110 -13.01 14.23 -9.39
N SER A 111 -13.57 13.34 -8.59
CA SER A 111 -14.13 13.69 -7.29
C SER A 111 -12.99 13.97 -6.30
N ILE A 112 -13.13 15.01 -5.50
CA ILE A 112 -12.20 15.29 -4.43
C ILE A 112 -12.61 14.46 -3.21
N PRO A 113 -11.71 13.61 -2.66
CA PRO A 113 -12.02 12.82 -1.48
C PRO A 113 -12.35 13.70 -0.27
N ALA A 114 -13.25 13.24 0.59
CA ALA A 114 -13.66 13.96 1.79
C ALA A 114 -12.45 14.25 2.70
N GLY A 115 -12.33 15.50 3.14
CA GLY A 115 -11.21 15.95 3.98
C GLY A 115 -9.93 16.32 3.22
N HIS A 116 -9.98 16.35 1.88
CA HIS A 116 -8.89 16.78 1.03
C HIS A 116 -9.29 17.99 0.17
N ASP A 117 -8.31 18.79 -0.25
CA ASP A 117 -8.52 19.98 -1.10
C ASP A 117 -8.31 19.65 -2.59
N ALA A 118 -7.73 18.48 -2.90
CA ALA A 118 -7.41 18.04 -4.26
C ALA A 118 -7.47 16.50 -4.37
N PRO A 119 -7.66 15.95 -5.60
CA PRO A 119 -7.43 14.53 -5.84
C PRO A 119 -5.96 14.18 -5.60
N TYR A 120 -5.67 12.91 -5.32
CA TYR A 120 -4.30 12.46 -5.10
C TYR A 120 -4.08 11.05 -5.67
N ILE A 121 -2.83 10.71 -5.94
CA ILE A 121 -2.45 9.35 -6.34
C ILE A 121 -2.32 8.51 -5.07
N ALA A 122 -3.29 7.66 -4.84
CA ALA A 122 -3.33 6.79 -3.66
C ALA A 122 -2.33 5.64 -3.73
N SER A 123 -2.07 5.10 -4.93
CA SER A 123 -1.19 3.96 -5.12
C SER A 123 -0.69 3.85 -6.55
N VAL A 124 0.45 3.19 -6.72
CA VAL A 124 1.01 2.76 -8.00
C VAL A 124 1.17 1.25 -7.98
N ALA A 125 0.84 0.57 -9.07
CA ALA A 125 1.01 -0.87 -9.24
C ALA A 125 1.65 -1.17 -10.60
N PHE A 126 2.31 -2.32 -10.71
CA PHE A 126 3.10 -2.72 -11.85
C PHE A 126 2.56 -4.03 -12.45
N PRO A 127 1.46 -3.98 -13.23
CA PRO A 127 1.00 -5.13 -13.99
C PRO A 127 2.06 -5.56 -15.02
N LYS A 128 1.84 -6.71 -15.66
CA LYS A 128 2.76 -7.25 -16.68
C LYS A 128 3.13 -6.25 -17.77
N GLU A 129 2.19 -5.40 -18.14
CA GLU A 129 2.39 -4.39 -19.20
C GLU A 129 2.07 -2.99 -18.67
N GLY A 130 3.10 -2.22 -18.37
CA GLY A 130 3.00 -0.81 -18.00
C GLY A 130 2.84 -0.54 -16.52
N GLU A 131 2.36 0.65 -16.21
CA GLU A 131 2.14 1.15 -14.85
C GLU A 131 0.67 1.53 -14.66
N LEU A 132 0.08 1.04 -13.59
CA LEU A 132 -1.29 1.35 -13.18
C LEU A 132 -1.26 2.25 -11.94
N ILE A 133 -1.94 3.38 -12.01
CA ILE A 133 -2.13 4.25 -10.85
C ILE A 133 -3.58 4.25 -10.39
N GLY A 134 -3.78 4.35 -9.09
CA GLY A 134 -5.06 4.62 -8.45
C GLY A 134 -5.15 6.09 -8.06
N ILE A 135 -6.08 6.83 -8.66
CA ILE A 135 -6.38 8.21 -8.24
C ILE A 135 -7.60 8.16 -7.34
N ALA A 136 -7.46 8.61 -6.10
CA ALA A 136 -8.58 8.71 -5.18
C ALA A 136 -9.65 9.68 -5.72
N GLY A 137 -10.84 9.15 -5.99
CA GLY A 137 -11.94 9.85 -6.67
C GLY A 137 -11.87 9.86 -8.19
N GLY A 138 -10.81 9.30 -8.79
CA GLY A 138 -10.58 9.26 -10.24
C GLY A 138 -10.47 7.86 -10.85
N GLY A 139 -10.45 6.81 -10.02
CA GLY A 139 -10.32 5.43 -10.47
C GLY A 139 -8.91 5.05 -10.92
N GLY A 140 -8.81 3.93 -11.64
CA GLY A 140 -7.56 3.38 -12.15
C GLY A 140 -7.18 3.92 -13.53
N TRP A 141 -5.89 4.22 -13.73
CA TRP A 141 -5.33 4.70 -14.99
C TRP A 141 -4.05 3.94 -15.34
N LEU A 142 -3.98 3.40 -16.55
CA LEU A 142 -2.86 2.61 -17.05
C LEU A 142 -2.10 3.36 -18.15
N THR A 143 -0.77 3.32 -18.10
CA THR A 143 0.11 3.67 -19.21
C THR A 143 0.91 2.45 -19.65
N ARG A 144 1.19 2.35 -20.96
CA ARG A 144 2.05 1.32 -21.56
C ARG A 144 3.20 1.92 -22.38
N ASP A 145 3.35 3.22 -22.32
CA ASP A 145 4.32 3.97 -23.12
C ASP A 145 5.19 4.92 -22.29
N GLY A 146 5.38 4.59 -21.00
CA GLY A 146 6.20 5.35 -20.09
C GLY A 146 5.57 6.69 -19.69
N GLY A 147 4.26 6.72 -19.49
CA GLY A 147 3.55 7.89 -18.98
C GLY A 147 3.17 8.94 -20.04
N ARG A 148 3.37 8.66 -21.33
CA ARG A 148 2.99 9.60 -22.41
C ARG A 148 1.49 9.63 -22.63
N ASN A 149 0.87 8.46 -22.64
CA ASN A 149 -0.59 8.30 -22.75
C ASN A 149 -1.12 7.45 -21.60
N TRP A 150 -2.31 7.83 -21.11
CA TRP A 150 -2.99 7.16 -20.03
C TRP A 150 -4.41 6.78 -20.43
N LEU A 151 -4.79 5.55 -20.17
CA LEU A 151 -6.13 5.03 -20.41
C LEU A 151 -6.79 4.68 -19.08
N GLN A 152 -8.07 4.99 -18.95
CA GLN A 152 -8.83 4.61 -17.77
C GLN A 152 -9.05 3.10 -17.75
N HIS A 153 -8.62 2.46 -16.68
CA HIS A 153 -8.75 1.03 -16.41
C HIS A 153 -9.39 0.84 -15.04
N SER A 154 -10.72 0.94 -15.00
CA SER A 154 -11.48 0.88 -13.75
C SER A 154 -12.91 0.35 -13.96
N ASP A 155 -13.11 -0.50 -14.98
CA ASP A 155 -14.44 -1.11 -15.17
C ASP A 155 -14.79 -2.01 -13.98
N GLY A 156 -15.88 -1.67 -13.28
CA GLY A 156 -16.31 -2.34 -12.06
C GLY A 156 -15.57 -1.93 -10.78
N LEU A 157 -14.58 -1.03 -10.84
CA LEU A 157 -13.82 -0.55 -9.68
C LEU A 157 -14.43 0.72 -9.09
N ASP A 158 -14.51 0.77 -7.75
CA ASP A 158 -14.84 1.99 -7.03
C ASP A 158 -13.78 3.08 -7.31
N PRO A 159 -14.17 4.30 -7.69
CA PRO A 159 -13.21 5.37 -7.98
C PRO A 159 -12.43 5.87 -6.75
N MET A 160 -12.91 5.61 -5.52
CA MET A 160 -12.24 6.00 -4.28
C MET A 160 -11.21 4.93 -3.87
N ILE A 161 -10.17 4.77 -4.68
CA ILE A 161 -9.11 3.77 -4.48
C ILE A 161 -8.21 4.21 -3.30
N HIS A 162 -7.86 3.25 -2.42
CA HIS A 162 -6.90 3.44 -1.34
C HIS A 162 -5.57 2.76 -1.61
N GLN A 163 -5.59 1.51 -2.11
CA GLN A 163 -4.38 0.77 -2.46
C GLN A 163 -4.60 -0.08 -3.71
N LEU A 164 -3.57 -0.20 -4.51
CA LEU A 164 -3.40 -1.22 -5.55
C LEU A 164 -2.28 -2.17 -5.13
N GLN A 165 -2.47 -3.47 -5.30
CA GLN A 165 -1.51 -4.50 -4.95
C GLN A 165 -1.41 -5.55 -6.04
N GLU A 166 -0.19 -5.78 -6.52
CA GLU A 166 0.12 -6.83 -7.47
C GLU A 166 0.15 -8.21 -6.79
N HIS A 167 -0.26 -9.23 -7.54
CA HIS A 167 0.01 -10.60 -7.15
C HIS A 167 1.51 -10.92 -7.38
N PRO A 168 2.21 -11.51 -6.41
CA PRO A 168 3.67 -11.68 -6.47
C PRO A 168 4.17 -12.54 -7.63
N THR A 169 3.37 -13.48 -8.13
CA THR A 169 3.77 -14.43 -9.18
C THR A 169 2.83 -14.44 -10.40
N GLN A 170 1.73 -13.72 -10.36
CA GLN A 170 0.75 -13.62 -11.46
C GLN A 170 0.54 -12.14 -11.81
N PRO A 171 1.39 -11.57 -12.67
CA PRO A 171 1.45 -10.11 -12.86
C PRO A 171 0.20 -9.48 -13.49
N ASP A 172 -0.69 -10.28 -14.10
CA ASP A 172 -1.98 -9.79 -14.59
C ASP A 172 -3.08 -9.84 -13.51
N ARG A 173 -2.79 -10.45 -12.34
CA ARG A 173 -3.68 -10.43 -11.18
C ARG A 173 -3.34 -9.30 -10.25
N LEU A 174 -4.33 -8.45 -10.01
CA LEU A 174 -4.23 -7.29 -9.14
C LEU A 174 -5.36 -7.29 -8.12
N PHE A 175 -5.11 -6.64 -7.00
CA PHE A 175 -6.12 -6.36 -5.98
C PHE A 175 -6.18 -4.86 -5.73
N ALA A 176 -7.37 -4.36 -5.41
CA ALA A 176 -7.56 -2.98 -5.00
C ALA A 176 -8.41 -2.91 -3.74
N THR A 177 -8.12 -1.96 -2.87
CA THR A 177 -8.99 -1.57 -1.76
C THR A 177 -9.53 -0.17 -2.03
N ALA A 178 -10.77 0.07 -1.60
CA ALA A 178 -11.49 1.30 -1.85
C ALA A 178 -12.53 1.57 -0.75
N ASP A 179 -13.28 2.67 -0.84
CA ASP A 179 -14.35 3.02 0.11
C ASP A 179 -15.40 1.91 0.24
N SER A 180 -15.70 1.20 -0.84
CA SER A 180 -16.74 0.16 -0.87
C SER A 180 -16.21 -1.27 -0.76
N GLY A 181 -14.95 -1.47 -0.39
CA GLY A 181 -14.41 -2.79 -0.11
C GLY A 181 -13.14 -3.15 -0.87
N VAL A 182 -13.06 -4.43 -1.23
CA VAL A 182 -11.92 -5.00 -1.94
C VAL A 182 -12.34 -5.53 -3.31
N TYR A 183 -11.45 -5.40 -4.27
CA TYR A 183 -11.64 -5.74 -5.67
C TYR A 183 -10.50 -6.60 -6.16
N ARG A 184 -10.77 -7.46 -7.13
CA ARG A 184 -9.79 -8.27 -7.84
C ARG A 184 -9.93 -8.08 -9.35
N SER A 185 -8.80 -7.97 -10.01
CA SER A 185 -8.64 -8.04 -11.46
C SER A 185 -7.79 -9.26 -11.82
N ASP A 186 -8.12 -9.96 -12.90
CA ASP A 186 -7.33 -11.05 -13.48
C ASP A 186 -6.82 -10.71 -14.90
N ASP A 187 -6.96 -9.46 -15.33
CA ASP A 187 -6.69 -8.96 -16.70
C ASP A 187 -5.80 -7.70 -16.73
N GLY A 188 -4.95 -7.53 -15.73
CA GLY A 188 -4.02 -6.40 -15.65
C GLY A 188 -4.68 -5.07 -15.26
N GLY A 189 -5.82 -5.12 -14.57
CA GLY A 189 -6.53 -3.95 -14.07
C GLY A 189 -7.56 -3.38 -15.06
N PHE A 190 -7.83 -4.07 -16.18
CA PHE A 190 -8.83 -3.61 -17.15
C PHE A 190 -10.24 -3.72 -16.58
N SER A 191 -10.59 -4.86 -16.00
CA SER A 191 -11.86 -5.08 -15.32
C SER A 191 -11.67 -5.59 -13.90
N TRP A 192 -12.62 -5.26 -13.02
CA TRP A 192 -12.55 -5.55 -11.60
C TRP A 192 -13.84 -6.18 -11.08
N VAL A 193 -13.68 -7.15 -10.21
CA VAL A 193 -14.79 -7.82 -9.54
C VAL A 193 -14.70 -7.55 -8.04
N GLN A 194 -15.77 -7.04 -7.47
CA GLN A 194 -15.87 -6.79 -6.04
C GLN A 194 -15.97 -8.09 -5.24
N SER A 195 -15.27 -8.15 -4.10
CA SER A 195 -15.17 -9.32 -3.24
C SER A 195 -15.56 -8.97 -1.80
N LEU A 196 -16.81 -9.24 -1.42
CA LEU A 196 -17.38 -8.87 -0.12
C LEU A 196 -17.85 -10.05 0.74
N GLY A 197 -17.77 -11.27 0.24
CA GLY A 197 -18.33 -12.44 0.91
C GLY A 197 -17.77 -12.69 2.32
N GLY A 198 -18.55 -12.40 3.36
CA GLY A 198 -18.15 -12.55 4.76
C GLY A 198 -17.54 -11.32 5.42
N LEU A 199 -17.39 -10.21 4.69
CA LEU A 199 -17.03 -8.90 5.30
C LEU A 199 -18.26 -8.28 5.97
N ASP A 200 -18.04 -7.64 7.12
CA ASP A 200 -19.05 -6.88 7.88
C ASP A 200 -18.76 -5.36 7.89
N ARG A 201 -17.70 -4.95 7.18
CA ARG A 201 -17.25 -3.58 7.00
C ARG A 201 -16.57 -3.44 5.66
N PHE A 202 -16.52 -2.23 5.09
CA PHE A 202 -16.20 -2.08 3.67
C PHE A 202 -15.16 -1.01 3.35
N TRP A 203 -14.81 -0.11 4.28
CA TRP A 203 -13.76 0.85 4.02
C TRP A 203 -12.41 0.14 4.00
N GLY A 204 -11.90 -0.12 2.78
CA GLY A 204 -10.72 -0.94 2.55
C GLY A 204 -9.42 -0.24 2.99
N GLY A 205 -8.57 -0.96 3.70
CA GLY A 205 -7.23 -0.51 4.08
C GLY A 205 -6.14 -1.18 3.23
N SER A 206 -5.23 -1.88 3.89
CA SER A 206 -4.14 -2.61 3.23
C SER A 206 -4.51 -4.05 2.90
N ILE A 207 -3.88 -4.60 1.85
CA ILE A 207 -4.01 -5.99 1.45
C ILE A 207 -2.63 -6.62 1.24
N ALA A 208 -2.44 -7.83 1.74
CA ALA A 208 -1.25 -8.65 1.50
C ALA A 208 -1.65 -9.96 0.80
N VAL A 209 -0.90 -10.31 -0.25
CA VAL A 209 -1.16 -11.49 -1.09
C VAL A 209 -0.11 -12.55 -0.78
N LEU A 210 -0.51 -13.68 -0.22
CA LEU A 210 0.31 -14.86 0.02
C LEU A 210 0.00 -15.88 -1.09
N PRO A 211 0.93 -16.07 -2.03
CA PRO A 211 0.68 -16.86 -3.23
C PRO A 211 0.48 -18.33 -2.89
N GLY A 212 -0.45 -18.99 -3.58
CA GLY A 212 -0.79 -20.39 -3.35
C GLY A 212 -1.80 -20.91 -4.37
N THR A 213 -2.34 -22.10 -4.12
CA THR A 213 -3.41 -22.69 -4.94
C THR A 213 -4.48 -23.27 -4.02
N PRO A 214 -5.51 -22.48 -3.69
CA PRO A 214 -5.76 -21.06 -4.00
C PRO A 214 -4.86 -20.08 -3.21
N ASP A 215 -4.77 -18.81 -3.66
CA ASP A 215 -4.09 -17.76 -2.93
C ASP A 215 -4.74 -17.49 -1.56
N VAL A 216 -3.93 -17.15 -0.58
CA VAL A 216 -4.41 -16.61 0.69
C VAL A 216 -4.22 -15.10 0.71
N LEU A 217 -5.27 -14.38 1.10
CA LEU A 217 -5.23 -12.93 1.20
C LEU A 217 -5.44 -12.51 2.66
N LEU A 218 -4.70 -11.50 3.09
CA LEU A 218 -4.93 -10.77 4.33
C LEU A 218 -5.39 -9.37 3.98
N LEU A 219 -6.46 -8.91 4.58
CA LEU A 219 -7.10 -7.65 4.28
C LEU A 219 -7.40 -6.89 5.57
N THR A 220 -7.15 -5.62 5.59
CA THR A 220 -7.66 -4.74 6.64
C THR A 220 -8.83 -3.93 6.11
N VAL A 221 -9.89 -3.85 6.87
CA VAL A 221 -11.08 -3.05 6.55
C VAL A 221 -11.60 -2.37 7.80
N ALA A 222 -12.19 -1.21 7.63
CA ALA A 222 -12.81 -0.44 8.70
C ALA A 222 -14.32 -0.28 8.46
N ARG A 223 -15.02 0.06 9.52
CA ARG A 223 -16.47 0.30 9.44
C ARG A 223 -16.78 1.68 8.88
N ARG A 224 -15.90 2.64 9.10
CA ARG A 224 -16.07 4.04 8.72
C ARG A 224 -14.75 4.68 8.28
N ALA A 225 -14.84 5.63 7.34
CA ALA A 225 -13.75 6.53 7.01
C ALA A 225 -13.39 7.42 8.22
N PRO A 226 -12.15 7.82 8.37
CA PRO A 226 -10.93 7.44 7.67
C PRO A 226 -10.20 6.23 8.30
N GLY A 227 -10.88 5.09 8.46
CA GLY A 227 -10.28 3.89 9.04
C GLY A 227 -10.61 3.66 10.51
N VAL A 228 -11.84 3.97 10.93
CA VAL A 228 -12.32 3.80 12.31
C VAL A 228 -13.03 2.45 12.46
N GLU A 229 -12.85 1.80 13.63
CA GLU A 229 -13.35 0.45 13.90
C GLU A 229 -12.80 -0.57 12.89
N GLY A 230 -11.47 -0.66 12.82
CA GLY A 230 -10.73 -1.52 11.90
C GLY A 230 -10.71 -2.97 12.34
N ALA A 231 -10.57 -3.89 11.38
CA ALA A 231 -10.36 -5.31 11.63
C ALA A 231 -9.48 -5.93 10.54
N VAL A 232 -8.91 -7.10 10.87
CA VAL A 232 -8.14 -7.91 9.93
C VAL A 232 -8.98 -9.11 9.50
N PHE A 233 -9.00 -9.37 8.20
CA PHE A 233 -9.68 -10.51 7.61
C PHE A 233 -8.71 -11.37 6.81
N ARG A 234 -9.01 -12.65 6.76
CA ARG A 234 -8.29 -13.65 5.97
C ARG A 234 -9.22 -14.30 4.97
N SER A 235 -8.79 -14.37 3.72
CA SER A 235 -9.43 -15.21 2.69
C SER A 235 -8.53 -16.39 2.38
N PRO A 236 -9.00 -17.64 2.51
CA PRO A 236 -8.23 -18.83 2.14
C PRO A 236 -8.41 -19.24 0.68
N ASN A 237 -9.16 -18.47 -0.13
CA ASN A 237 -9.64 -18.87 -1.45
C ASN A 237 -9.62 -17.74 -2.49
N GLY A 238 -8.57 -16.92 -2.45
CA GLY A 238 -8.32 -15.88 -3.47
C GLY A 238 -9.31 -14.72 -3.43
N GLY A 239 -9.89 -14.44 -2.27
CA GLY A 239 -10.82 -13.34 -2.08
C GLY A 239 -12.30 -13.71 -2.24
N ILE A 240 -12.65 -14.98 -2.46
CA ILE A 240 -14.07 -15.38 -2.62
C ILE A 240 -14.84 -15.22 -1.31
N THR A 241 -14.25 -15.64 -0.20
CA THR A 241 -14.83 -15.48 1.14
C THR A 241 -13.79 -14.98 2.14
N TRP A 242 -14.27 -14.22 3.13
CA TRP A 242 -13.46 -13.60 4.14
C TRP A 242 -13.92 -14.01 5.54
N THR A 243 -12.97 -14.24 6.43
CA THR A 243 -13.21 -14.51 7.83
C THR A 243 -12.39 -13.55 8.66
N ARG A 244 -13.00 -12.90 9.65
CA ARG A 244 -12.31 -12.05 10.60
C ARG A 244 -11.34 -12.90 11.42
N ILE A 245 -10.16 -12.36 11.67
CA ILE A 245 -9.15 -13.02 12.51
C ILE A 245 -8.96 -12.26 13.81
N MET A 246 -8.60 -12.99 14.85
CA MET A 246 -8.20 -12.43 16.14
C MET A 246 -6.67 -12.32 16.21
N LEU A 247 -6.17 -11.24 16.78
CA LEU A 247 -4.77 -11.08 17.12
C LEU A 247 -4.67 -10.94 18.65
N GLY A 248 -4.25 -12.02 19.30
CA GLY A 248 -4.41 -12.18 20.74
C GLY A 248 -5.88 -12.39 21.12
N GLU A 249 -6.42 -11.53 21.95
CA GLU A 249 -7.83 -11.57 22.42
C GLU A 249 -8.73 -10.56 21.69
N GLU A 250 -8.19 -9.77 20.75
CA GLU A 250 -8.89 -8.70 20.05
C GLU A 250 -9.14 -9.05 18.59
N ASP A 251 -10.24 -8.56 18.04
CA ASP A 251 -10.59 -8.69 16.62
C ASP A 251 -11.09 -7.37 15.98
N GLU A 252 -11.10 -6.30 16.78
CA GLU A 252 -11.49 -4.95 16.34
C GLU A 252 -10.64 -3.89 17.06
N TRP A 253 -10.22 -2.85 16.32
CA TRP A 253 -9.35 -1.78 16.81
C TRP A 253 -9.89 -0.40 16.43
N GLU A 254 -9.61 0.60 17.26
CA GLU A 254 -10.04 1.99 17.03
C GLU A 254 -9.55 2.52 15.68
N ARG A 255 -8.28 2.24 15.33
CA ARG A 255 -7.71 2.54 13.99
C ARG A 255 -7.64 1.29 13.15
N ILE A 256 -7.73 1.48 11.84
CA ILE A 256 -7.52 0.38 10.89
C ILE A 256 -6.09 -0.16 11.01
N PRO A 257 -5.92 -1.48 11.16
CA PRO A 257 -4.61 -2.10 11.08
C PRO A 257 -3.96 -1.96 9.72
N VAL A 258 -2.66 -2.23 9.63
CA VAL A 258 -1.95 -2.36 8.36
C VAL A 258 -1.26 -3.73 8.26
N VAL A 259 -1.30 -4.34 7.08
CA VAL A 259 -0.71 -5.66 6.81
C VAL A 259 0.26 -5.61 5.65
N THR A 260 1.29 -6.45 5.71
CA THR A 260 2.24 -6.68 4.62
C THR A 260 2.67 -8.14 4.59
N ARG A 261 3.14 -8.63 3.45
CA ARG A 261 3.81 -9.92 3.36
C ARG A 261 5.33 -9.76 3.42
N LEU A 262 6.02 -10.81 3.79
CA LEU A 262 7.46 -10.91 3.53
C LEU A 262 7.67 -11.21 2.04
N TRP A 263 8.53 -10.41 1.36
CA TRP A 263 8.66 -10.45 -0.10
C TRP A 263 9.04 -11.83 -0.63
N ASP A 264 10.04 -12.49 -0.04
CA ASP A 264 10.57 -13.78 -0.48
C ASP A 264 9.90 -14.98 0.18
N SER A 265 8.74 -14.79 0.84
CA SER A 265 8.01 -15.85 1.51
C SER A 265 6.60 -16.03 0.93
N GLU A 266 6.16 -17.27 0.86
CA GLU A 266 4.79 -17.63 0.45
C GLU A 266 3.81 -17.68 1.64
N ASP A 267 4.31 -17.79 2.88
CA ASP A 267 3.52 -18.08 4.08
C ASP A 267 3.65 -17.03 5.19
N THR A 268 4.60 -16.11 5.06
CA THR A 268 4.96 -15.13 6.10
C THR A 268 4.38 -13.76 5.81
N ALA A 269 3.71 -13.20 6.82
CA ALA A 269 3.16 -11.85 6.78
C ALA A 269 3.23 -11.18 8.16
N PHE A 270 3.06 -9.87 8.15
CA PHE A 270 3.08 -9.03 9.35
C PHE A 270 1.84 -8.14 9.39
N ALA A 271 1.40 -7.84 10.61
CA ALA A 271 0.32 -6.90 10.86
C ALA A 271 0.75 -5.92 11.96
N SER A 272 0.64 -4.62 11.72
CA SER A 272 0.71 -3.62 12.78
C SER A 272 -0.70 -3.26 13.24
N VAL A 273 -0.94 -3.48 14.53
CA VAL A 273 -2.27 -3.41 15.14
C VAL A 273 -2.17 -2.81 16.53
N GLY A 274 -2.80 -1.66 16.74
CA GLY A 274 -2.66 -0.93 17.99
C GLY A 274 -1.21 -0.57 18.27
N ASP A 275 -0.69 -1.05 19.39
CA ASP A 275 0.69 -0.84 19.84
C ASP A 275 1.63 -2.02 19.56
N LYS A 276 1.22 -2.96 18.68
CA LYS A 276 1.95 -4.21 18.43
C LYS A 276 2.17 -4.49 16.96
N VAL A 277 3.29 -5.17 16.67
CA VAL A 277 3.50 -5.89 15.42
C VAL A 277 3.34 -7.38 15.67
N TRP A 278 2.54 -8.01 14.83
CA TRP A 278 2.27 -9.44 14.82
C TRP A 278 2.89 -10.09 13.59
N ALA A 279 3.35 -11.32 13.72
CA ALA A 279 3.85 -12.14 12.64
C ALA A 279 3.06 -13.44 12.49
N THR A 280 2.90 -13.89 11.26
CA THR A 280 2.42 -15.23 10.91
C THR A 280 3.43 -15.93 10.00
N HIS A 281 3.56 -17.24 10.13
CA HIS A 281 4.41 -18.11 9.30
C HIS A 281 3.62 -19.30 8.74
N ASP A 282 2.28 -19.19 8.69
CA ASP A 282 1.37 -20.24 8.26
C ASP A 282 0.18 -19.70 7.44
N MET A 283 0.46 -18.67 6.64
CA MET A 283 -0.54 -17.99 5.82
C MET A 283 -1.69 -17.36 6.65
N GLY A 284 -1.38 -16.79 7.79
CA GLY A 284 -2.36 -16.08 8.63
C GLY A 284 -3.33 -16.95 9.42
N LYS A 285 -3.00 -18.25 9.65
CA LYS A 285 -3.81 -19.11 10.51
C LYS A 285 -3.53 -18.87 11.98
N THR A 286 -2.25 -18.69 12.33
CA THR A 286 -1.81 -18.33 13.67
C THR A 286 -0.92 -17.09 13.65
N TRP A 287 -0.95 -16.34 14.74
CA TRP A 287 -0.22 -15.08 14.87
C TRP A 287 0.50 -15.03 16.21
N ILE A 288 1.73 -14.56 16.20
CA ILE A 288 2.56 -14.33 17.39
C ILE A 288 2.94 -12.86 17.47
N PRO A 289 2.95 -12.25 18.67
CA PRO A 289 3.45 -10.90 18.83
C PRO A 289 4.96 -10.89 18.59
N LEU A 290 5.41 -9.95 17.76
CA LEU A 290 6.81 -9.78 17.40
C LEU A 290 7.46 -8.61 18.17
N ALA A 291 6.72 -7.52 18.33
CA ALA A 291 7.12 -6.33 19.06
C ALA A 291 5.89 -5.66 19.69
N THR A 292 6.10 -4.97 20.80
CA THR A 292 5.06 -4.26 21.59
C THR A 292 5.50 -2.84 21.90
N ASP A 293 4.61 -2.06 22.48
CA ASP A 293 4.86 -0.68 22.92
C ASP A 293 5.28 0.25 21.75
N LEU A 294 4.71 0.00 20.57
CA LEU A 294 4.95 0.77 19.36
C LEU A 294 3.83 1.78 19.11
N PRO A 295 4.12 2.95 18.49
CA PRO A 295 3.06 3.80 18.00
C PRO A 295 2.28 3.12 16.86
N PRO A 296 0.97 3.42 16.69
CA PRO A 296 0.19 2.90 15.58
C PRO A 296 0.78 3.28 14.23
N ALA A 297 0.91 2.31 13.33
CA ALA A 297 1.48 2.53 12.01
C ALA A 297 0.44 3.02 11.00
N ASN A 298 0.86 3.91 10.10
CA ASN A 298 0.13 4.36 8.91
C ASN A 298 0.38 3.44 7.72
N ALA A 299 1.59 2.86 7.63
CA ALA A 299 1.98 1.87 6.63
C ALA A 299 3.06 0.95 7.19
N ILE A 300 3.19 -0.24 6.59
CA ILE A 300 4.15 -1.27 6.98
C ILE A 300 4.74 -1.94 5.75
N VAL A 301 6.04 -2.22 5.79
CA VAL A 301 6.71 -3.09 4.80
C VAL A 301 7.74 -3.98 5.49
N ALA A 302 7.89 -5.21 5.00
CA ALA A 302 8.95 -6.12 5.44
C ALA A 302 10.14 -6.03 4.51
N ALA A 303 11.31 -5.70 5.07
CA ALA A 303 12.59 -5.50 4.41
C ALA A 303 13.69 -6.43 4.99
N LEU A 304 13.33 -7.69 5.21
CA LEU A 304 14.14 -8.75 5.85
C LEU A 304 15.09 -9.41 4.86
#